data_945a6e74eef3339509f7cc0e7c609c26
#
_entry.id   945a6e74eef3339509f7cc0e7c609c26
#
_cell.length_a   1.000
_cell.length_b   1.000
_cell.length_c   1.000
_cell.angle_alpha   90.00
_cell.angle_beta   90.00
_cell.angle_gamma   90.00
#
_symmetry.space_group_name_H-M   'P 1'
#
loop_
_entity.id
_entity.type
_entity.pdbx_description
1 polymer ?
#
loop_
_entity_poly.entity_id
_entity_poly.type
_entity_poly.pdbx_seq_one_letter_code
_entity_poly.pdbx_strand_id
1 'polypeptide(L)'
;ENFINWDEWAKYFAVSDLLETYHGVLPRSARFYYNPIIGKIDPISFDGHKGTGDFSNFIILDFLNERSNCSWICDERDWFLKFFLKDENNLRDEFIKKYLNHLDIITEEKYINNFLSKYQTEIKLYNKAFYKDFSKVDKIFWKGIAPYIYDDQYLYKRAKFIKNKINNINFDEFLFSKNNDELTIKGFLNSTPIKI
;
A
#
# COMPACT_ATOMS: atom_id res chain seq x y z
N GLU A 1 3.21 -20.47 -14.07
CA GLU A 1 2.25 -19.47 -14.60
C GLU A 1 1.92 -18.49 -13.49
N ASN A 2 1.92 -17.20 -13.82
CA ASN A 2 1.67 -16.14 -12.86
C ASN A 2 0.16 -15.83 -12.81
N PHE A 3 -0.50 -16.33 -11.77
CA PHE A 3 -1.94 -16.12 -11.58
C PHE A 3 -2.30 -14.78 -10.95
N ILE A 4 -1.32 -13.99 -10.50
CA ILE A 4 -1.56 -12.73 -9.79
C ILE A 4 -1.56 -11.59 -10.81
N ASN A 5 -2.54 -10.70 -10.72
CA ASN A 5 -2.53 -9.45 -11.47
C ASN A 5 -1.69 -8.41 -10.70
N TRP A 6 -0.40 -8.44 -10.94
CA TRP A 6 0.58 -7.62 -10.21
C TRP A 6 0.27 -6.13 -10.23
N ASP A 7 -0.26 -5.62 -11.33
CA ASP A 7 -0.58 -4.21 -11.45
C ASP A 7 -1.77 -3.81 -10.56
N GLU A 8 -2.85 -4.58 -10.60
CA GLU A 8 -4.03 -4.31 -9.78
C GLU A 8 -3.75 -4.52 -8.28
N TRP A 9 -2.93 -5.50 -7.92
CA TRP A 9 -2.51 -5.66 -6.52
C TRP A 9 -1.59 -4.54 -6.05
N ALA A 10 -0.63 -4.12 -6.86
CA ALA A 10 0.26 -3.01 -6.55
C ALA A 10 -0.51 -1.70 -6.35
N LYS A 11 -1.48 -1.44 -7.22
CA LYS A 11 -2.39 -0.30 -7.13
C LYS A 11 -3.28 -0.35 -5.87
N TYR A 12 -3.85 -1.54 -5.57
CA TYR A 12 -4.66 -1.73 -4.38
C TYR A 12 -3.87 -1.44 -3.10
N PHE A 13 -2.64 -1.94 -3.01
CA PHE A 13 -1.78 -1.68 -1.86
C PHE A 13 -1.35 -0.21 -1.77
N ALA A 14 -1.03 0.44 -2.91
CA ALA A 14 -0.71 1.86 -2.92
C ALA A 14 -1.88 2.72 -2.41
N VAL A 15 -3.10 2.42 -2.86
CA VAL A 15 -4.32 3.11 -2.37
C VAL A 15 -4.54 2.83 -0.89
N SER A 16 -4.29 1.59 -0.44
CA SER A 16 -4.41 1.24 0.98
C SER A 16 -3.42 2.01 1.85
N ASP A 17 -2.22 2.28 1.35
CA ASP A 17 -1.26 3.12 2.07
C ASP A 17 -1.70 4.58 2.15
N LEU A 18 -2.25 5.13 1.06
CA LEU A 18 -2.73 6.51 1.06
C LEU A 18 -3.92 6.72 1.98
N LEU A 19 -4.82 5.75 2.05
CA LEU A 19 -6.05 5.81 2.85
C LEU A 19 -5.92 5.15 4.23
N GLU A 20 -4.78 4.52 4.54
CA GLU A 20 -4.60 3.69 5.74
C GLU A 20 -5.68 2.59 5.87
N THR A 21 -6.13 2.00 4.77
CA THR A 21 -7.19 0.99 4.77
C THR A 21 -6.64 -0.44 4.90
N TYR A 22 -5.78 -0.65 5.87
CA TYR A 22 -5.01 -1.89 6.00
C TYR A 22 -5.84 -3.11 6.41
N HIS A 23 -6.99 -2.93 7.03
CA HIS A 23 -7.82 -4.06 7.43
C HIS A 23 -8.19 -4.94 6.23
N GLY A 24 -8.51 -4.34 5.09
CA GLY A 24 -8.86 -5.06 3.86
C GLY A 24 -7.70 -5.78 3.18
N VAL A 25 -6.45 -5.45 3.49
CA VAL A 25 -5.25 -6.11 2.92
C VAL A 25 -4.75 -7.28 3.75
N LEU A 26 -5.27 -7.46 4.96
CA LEU A 26 -4.90 -8.57 5.81
C LEU A 26 -5.52 -9.89 5.33
N PRO A 27 -4.86 -11.05 5.49
CA PRO A 27 -5.34 -12.33 4.98
C PRO A 27 -6.76 -12.69 5.43
N ARG A 28 -7.12 -12.35 6.66
CA ARG A 28 -8.45 -12.62 7.23
C ARG A 28 -9.58 -11.84 6.53
N SER A 29 -9.26 -10.65 6.04
CA SER A 29 -10.21 -9.73 5.40
C SER A 29 -10.00 -9.61 3.91
N ALA A 30 -8.83 -10.00 3.39
CA ALA A 30 -8.52 -9.94 1.98
C ALA A 30 -9.55 -10.71 1.15
N ARG A 31 -10.03 -10.09 0.09
CA ARG A 31 -10.93 -10.69 -0.89
C ARG A 31 -10.32 -10.54 -2.26
N PHE A 32 -10.58 -11.51 -3.11
CA PHE A 32 -10.06 -11.51 -4.46
C PHE A 32 -11.03 -12.20 -5.41
N TYR A 33 -10.91 -11.84 -6.66
CA TYR A 33 -11.70 -12.36 -7.76
C TYR A 33 -10.79 -13.03 -8.77
N TYR A 34 -11.09 -14.25 -9.13
CA TYR A 34 -10.46 -14.89 -10.28
C TYR A 34 -11.13 -14.38 -11.55
N ASN A 35 -10.38 -13.66 -12.37
CA ASN A 35 -10.84 -13.16 -13.67
C ASN A 35 -10.58 -14.23 -14.74
N PRO A 36 -11.60 -14.95 -15.19
CA PRO A 36 -11.41 -16.04 -16.14
C PRO A 36 -11.02 -15.56 -17.56
N ILE A 37 -11.25 -14.29 -17.86
CA ILE A 37 -10.94 -13.73 -19.19
C ILE A 37 -9.42 -13.59 -19.35
N ILE A 38 -8.72 -13.18 -18.31
CA ILE A 38 -7.27 -12.99 -18.34
C ILE A 38 -6.51 -14.06 -17.54
N GLY A 39 -7.22 -14.99 -16.89
CA GLY A 39 -6.62 -16.06 -16.09
C GLY A 39 -5.89 -15.56 -14.84
N LYS A 40 -6.33 -14.44 -14.24
CA LYS A 40 -5.63 -13.80 -13.12
C LYS A 40 -6.53 -13.53 -11.93
N ILE A 41 -5.89 -13.39 -10.78
CA ILE A 41 -6.53 -13.03 -9.51
C ILE A 41 -6.36 -11.54 -9.28
N ASP A 42 -7.49 -10.84 -9.21
CA ASP A 42 -7.58 -9.41 -8.92
C ASP A 42 -7.97 -9.19 -7.44
N PRO A 43 -7.48 -8.14 -6.76
CA PRO A 43 -7.95 -7.78 -5.43
C PRO A 43 -9.37 -7.20 -5.50
N ILE A 44 -10.16 -7.48 -4.47
CA ILE A 44 -11.44 -6.81 -4.25
C ILE A 44 -11.28 -5.90 -3.03
N SER A 45 -11.59 -4.62 -3.20
CA SER A 45 -11.65 -3.69 -2.07
C SER A 45 -12.80 -4.09 -1.15
N PHE A 46 -12.45 -4.58 0.02
CA PHE A 46 -13.38 -5.03 1.05
C PHE A 46 -12.87 -4.56 2.41
N ASP A 47 -13.81 -4.20 3.30
CA ASP A 47 -13.51 -3.84 4.68
C ASP A 47 -12.41 -2.76 4.81
N GLY A 48 -12.52 -1.76 3.93
CA GLY A 48 -11.53 -0.71 3.74
C GLY A 48 -11.54 0.33 4.83
N HIS A 49 -11.18 -0.06 6.06
CA HIS A 49 -10.99 0.85 7.17
C HIS A 49 -9.61 0.68 7.80
N LYS A 50 -9.23 1.66 8.61
CA LYS A 50 -7.92 1.67 9.28
C LYS A 50 -7.76 0.53 10.30
N GLY A 51 -8.88 0.06 10.89
CA GLY A 51 -8.82 -0.81 12.07
C GLY A 51 -8.48 -0.03 13.34
N THR A 52 -8.06 -0.74 14.37
CA THR A 52 -7.72 -0.16 15.69
C THR A 52 -6.23 0.13 15.87
N GLY A 53 -5.41 -0.19 14.86
CA GLY A 53 -3.97 0.04 14.90
C GLY A 53 -3.57 1.50 14.62
N ASP A 54 -2.40 1.90 15.09
CA ASP A 54 -1.76 3.14 14.65
C ASP A 54 -0.86 2.86 13.44
N PHE A 55 -1.32 3.28 12.28
CA PHE A 55 -0.63 3.13 11.00
C PHE A 55 -0.06 4.44 10.46
N SER A 56 -0.07 5.50 11.27
CA SER A 56 0.38 6.82 10.82
C SER A 56 1.82 6.81 10.28
N ASN A 57 2.66 5.94 10.82
CA ASN A 57 4.07 5.78 10.43
C ASN A 57 4.36 4.53 9.60
N PHE A 58 3.33 3.84 9.12
CA PHE A 58 3.45 2.56 8.41
C PHE A 58 3.11 2.70 6.92
N ILE A 59 3.83 1.98 6.08
CA ILE A 59 3.48 1.65 4.68
C ILE A 59 3.76 0.17 4.45
N ILE A 60 3.15 -0.41 3.43
CA ILE A 60 3.27 -1.85 3.14
C ILE A 60 4.72 -2.29 2.91
N LEU A 61 5.57 -1.41 2.38
CA LEU A 61 7.02 -1.71 2.26
C LEU A 61 7.72 -1.95 3.59
N ASP A 62 7.16 -1.50 4.71
CA ASP A 62 7.75 -1.78 6.03
C ASP A 62 7.75 -3.28 6.35
N PHE A 63 6.94 -4.07 5.67
CA PHE A 63 7.02 -5.53 5.77
C PHE A 63 8.36 -6.10 5.30
N LEU A 64 9.09 -5.40 4.43
CA LEU A 64 10.45 -5.79 4.03
C LEU A 64 11.45 -5.61 5.16
N ASN A 65 11.17 -4.70 6.09
CA ASN A 65 12.07 -4.42 7.20
C ASN A 65 11.74 -5.34 8.38
N GLU A 66 12.61 -6.30 8.67
CA GLU A 66 12.46 -7.24 9.79
C GLU A 66 12.43 -6.57 11.16
N ARG A 67 12.92 -5.33 11.26
CA ARG A 67 12.98 -4.55 12.50
C ARG A 67 11.78 -3.63 12.70
N SER A 68 10.79 -3.67 11.79
CA SER A 68 9.63 -2.82 11.98
C SER A 68 8.89 -3.24 13.24
N ASN A 69 8.80 -2.33 14.21
CA ASN A 69 7.96 -2.47 15.41
C ASN A 69 6.48 -2.35 15.04
N CYS A 70 6.03 -3.20 14.15
CA CYS A 70 4.62 -3.26 13.82
C CYS A 70 3.93 -4.18 14.83
N SER A 71 2.81 -3.72 15.38
CA SER A 71 2.00 -4.46 16.33
C SER A 71 1.39 -5.74 15.69
N TRP A 72 0.12 -6.00 15.91
CA TRP A 72 -0.58 -7.20 15.40
C TRP A 72 -0.51 -7.42 13.88
N ILE A 73 -0.22 -6.39 13.08
CA ILE A 73 -0.10 -6.53 11.62
C ILE A 73 1.14 -7.33 11.20
N CYS A 74 2.15 -7.42 12.08
CA CYS A 74 3.34 -8.22 11.82
C CYS A 74 3.07 -9.72 11.77
N ASP A 75 2.08 -10.18 12.50
CA ASP A 75 1.68 -11.60 12.48
C ASP A 75 1.16 -12.02 11.10
N GLU A 76 0.70 -11.04 10.32
CA GLU A 76 0.18 -11.24 8.96
C GLU A 76 1.23 -10.99 7.86
N ARG A 77 2.44 -10.58 8.24
CA ARG A 77 3.55 -10.28 7.33
C ARG A 77 3.90 -11.44 6.43
N ASP A 78 3.87 -12.65 6.96
CA ASP A 78 4.33 -13.85 6.26
C ASP A 78 3.53 -14.13 4.99
N TRP A 79 2.22 -13.89 4.99
CA TRP A 79 1.44 -14.09 3.79
C TRP A 79 1.83 -13.08 2.70
N PHE A 80 2.03 -11.79 3.08
CA PHE A 80 2.45 -10.76 2.15
C PHE A 80 3.84 -11.07 1.56
N LEU A 81 4.80 -11.45 2.42
CA LEU A 81 6.13 -11.84 1.97
C LEU A 81 6.09 -13.04 1.02
N LYS A 82 5.30 -14.05 1.34
CA LYS A 82 5.20 -15.27 0.51
C LYS A 82 4.57 -15.01 -0.85
N PHE A 83 3.53 -14.17 -0.91
CA PHE A 83 2.78 -13.97 -2.16
C PHE A 83 3.35 -12.87 -3.04
N PHE A 84 3.88 -11.80 -2.47
CA PHE A 84 4.27 -10.60 -3.20
C PHE A 84 5.76 -10.34 -3.21
N LEU A 85 6.51 -10.89 -2.25
CA LEU A 85 7.92 -10.58 -2.07
C LEU A 85 8.83 -11.81 -2.10
N LYS A 86 8.31 -13.02 -2.26
CA LYS A 86 9.13 -14.22 -2.43
C LYS A 86 9.72 -14.25 -3.83
N ASP A 87 11.04 -14.22 -3.89
CA ASP A 87 11.79 -14.10 -5.13
C ASP A 87 12.11 -15.48 -5.74
N GLU A 88 11.14 -16.09 -6.39
CA GLU A 88 11.40 -17.30 -7.17
C GLU A 88 11.60 -17.03 -8.67
N ASN A 89 11.23 -15.81 -9.17
CA ASN A 89 11.30 -15.50 -10.61
C ASN A 89 11.39 -13.98 -10.90
N ASN A 90 12.05 -13.19 -10.07
CA ASN A 90 12.10 -11.72 -10.15
C ASN A 90 10.70 -11.03 -10.06
N LEU A 91 9.69 -11.74 -9.61
CA LEU A 91 8.32 -11.22 -9.49
C LEU A 91 8.21 -10.16 -8.40
N ARG A 92 9.04 -10.27 -7.36
CA ARG A 92 9.15 -9.27 -6.31
C ARG A 92 9.53 -7.90 -6.87
N ASP A 93 10.54 -7.85 -7.72
CA ASP A 93 11.03 -6.59 -8.29
C ASP A 93 9.97 -5.97 -9.21
N GLU A 94 9.24 -6.79 -9.97
CA GLU A 94 8.13 -6.32 -10.79
C GLU A 94 7.02 -5.73 -9.94
N PHE A 95 6.62 -6.42 -8.87
CA PHE A 95 5.59 -5.94 -7.96
C PHE A 95 6.00 -4.62 -7.31
N ILE A 96 7.21 -4.54 -6.74
CA ILE A 96 7.68 -3.33 -6.06
C ILE A 96 7.77 -2.14 -7.02
N LYS A 97 8.28 -2.34 -8.24
CA LYS A 97 8.32 -1.28 -9.26
C LYS A 97 6.93 -0.73 -9.57
N LYS A 98 5.94 -1.62 -9.78
CA LYS A 98 4.56 -1.22 -10.02
C LYS A 98 3.95 -0.49 -8.82
N TYR A 99 4.17 -1.01 -7.62
CA TYR A 99 3.68 -0.42 -6.40
C TYR A 99 4.25 0.98 -6.15
N LEU A 100 5.56 1.16 -6.30
CA LEU A 100 6.22 2.46 -6.17
C LEU A 100 5.74 3.45 -7.24
N ASN A 101 5.56 2.99 -8.47
CA ASN A 101 5.00 3.83 -9.55
C ASN A 101 3.57 4.29 -9.22
N HIS A 102 2.72 3.41 -8.70
CA HIS A 102 1.39 3.81 -8.26
C HIS A 102 1.43 4.76 -7.09
N LEU A 103 2.30 4.56 -6.10
CA LEU A 103 2.47 5.49 -4.99
C LEU A 103 2.92 6.86 -5.47
N ASP A 104 3.88 6.92 -6.38
CA ASP A 104 4.36 8.19 -6.94
C ASP A 104 3.21 8.97 -7.59
N ILE A 105 2.43 8.30 -8.43
CA ILE A 105 1.28 8.91 -9.12
C ILE A 105 0.22 9.42 -8.13
N ILE A 106 -0.26 8.56 -7.21
CA ILE A 106 -1.40 8.91 -6.34
C ILE A 106 -1.04 9.87 -5.22
N THR A 107 0.25 10.01 -4.90
CA THR A 107 0.73 10.97 -3.90
C THR A 107 1.07 12.34 -4.49
N GLU A 108 0.94 12.52 -5.79
CA GLU A 108 1.06 13.86 -6.39
C GLU A 108 -0.10 14.75 -5.98
N GLU A 109 0.22 15.98 -5.60
CA GLU A 109 -0.78 16.98 -5.22
C GLU A 109 -1.81 17.21 -6.34
N LYS A 110 -1.35 17.24 -7.59
CA LYS A 110 -2.23 17.36 -8.76
C LYS A 110 -3.22 16.20 -8.86
N TYR A 111 -2.79 14.97 -8.55
CA TYR A 111 -3.68 13.80 -8.57
C TYR A 111 -4.75 13.93 -7.49
N ILE A 112 -4.36 14.28 -6.25
CA ILE A 112 -5.28 14.46 -5.12
C ILE A 112 -6.28 15.57 -5.42
N ASN A 113 -5.83 16.71 -5.95
CA ASN A 113 -6.69 17.82 -6.33
C ASN A 113 -7.71 17.42 -7.38
N ASN A 114 -7.29 16.71 -8.42
CA ASN A 114 -8.18 16.23 -9.47
C ASN A 114 -9.20 15.22 -8.93
N PHE A 115 -8.77 14.30 -8.08
CA PHE A 115 -9.63 13.32 -7.43
C PHE A 115 -10.69 14.01 -6.57
N LEU A 116 -10.27 14.88 -5.66
CA LEU A 116 -11.19 15.59 -4.77
C LEU A 116 -12.16 16.49 -5.54
N SER A 117 -11.69 17.19 -6.58
CA SER A 117 -12.55 18.02 -7.44
C SER A 117 -13.58 17.17 -8.18
N LYS A 118 -13.16 16.03 -8.75
CA LYS A 118 -14.04 15.14 -9.50
C LYS A 118 -15.17 14.58 -8.64
N TYR A 119 -14.87 14.20 -7.40
CA TYR A 119 -15.82 13.54 -6.51
C TYR A 119 -16.35 14.44 -5.39
N GLN A 120 -16.21 15.76 -5.52
CA GLN A 120 -16.59 16.71 -4.48
C GLN A 120 -18.08 16.62 -4.09
N THR A 121 -18.96 16.43 -5.07
CA THR A 121 -20.41 16.34 -4.84
C THR A 121 -20.75 15.08 -4.06
N GLU A 122 -20.20 13.95 -4.47
CA GLU A 122 -20.40 12.66 -3.81
C GLU A 122 -19.84 12.66 -2.40
N ILE A 123 -18.63 13.19 -2.21
CA ILE A 123 -18.00 13.32 -0.89
C ILE A 123 -18.88 14.16 0.04
N LYS A 124 -19.42 15.32 -0.42
CA LYS A 124 -20.32 16.15 0.37
C LYS A 124 -21.63 15.44 0.70
N LEU A 125 -22.18 14.68 -0.25
CA LEU A 125 -23.41 13.92 -0.05
C LEU A 125 -23.22 12.83 1.01
N TYR A 126 -22.16 12.02 0.87
CA TYR A 126 -21.85 10.96 1.83
C TYR A 126 -21.51 11.50 3.21
N ASN A 127 -20.74 12.57 3.31
CA ASN A 127 -20.44 13.22 4.58
C ASN A 127 -21.73 13.72 5.25
N LYS A 128 -22.64 14.34 4.50
CA LYS A 128 -23.93 14.79 5.03
C LYS A 128 -24.77 13.64 5.56
N ALA A 129 -24.86 12.53 4.82
CA ALA A 129 -25.57 11.33 5.25
C ALA A 129 -24.93 10.74 6.51
N PHE A 130 -23.61 10.58 6.51
CA PHE A 130 -22.85 10.08 7.65
C PHE A 130 -23.09 10.91 8.92
N TYR A 131 -22.98 12.23 8.85
CA TYR A 131 -23.23 13.10 10.01
C TYR A 131 -24.69 13.08 10.49
N LYS A 132 -25.64 12.84 9.60
CA LYS A 132 -27.04 12.68 9.97
C LYS A 132 -27.27 11.40 10.77
N ASP A 133 -26.71 10.30 10.30
CA ASP A 133 -26.93 8.98 10.88
C ASP A 133 -26.09 8.75 12.14
N PHE A 134 -24.89 9.32 12.18
CA PHE A 134 -23.90 9.16 13.25
C PHE A 134 -23.62 10.46 14.03
N SER A 135 -24.57 11.38 14.08
CA SER A 135 -24.42 12.68 14.76
C SER A 135 -24.08 12.58 16.25
N LYS A 136 -24.43 11.46 16.90
CA LYS A 136 -24.19 11.17 18.32
C LYS A 136 -22.98 10.31 18.56
N VAL A 137 -22.34 9.80 17.51
CA VAL A 137 -21.15 8.95 17.65
C VAL A 137 -19.95 9.82 17.95
N ASP A 138 -19.10 9.36 18.86
CA ASP A 138 -17.90 10.05 19.25
C ASP A 138 -17.01 10.32 18.03
N LYS A 139 -16.83 11.60 17.71
CA LYS A 139 -15.97 12.04 16.61
C LYS A 139 -14.52 11.59 16.78
N ILE A 140 -14.07 11.36 18.02
CA ILE A 140 -12.72 10.89 18.33
C ILE A 140 -12.55 9.47 17.83
N PHE A 141 -13.55 8.61 18.05
CA PHE A 141 -13.53 7.23 17.57
C PHE A 141 -13.41 7.16 16.05
N TRP A 142 -14.25 7.94 15.33
CA TRP A 142 -14.25 7.94 13.88
C TRP A 142 -12.99 8.57 13.27
N LYS A 143 -12.40 9.57 13.93
CA LYS A 143 -11.09 10.11 13.53
C LYS A 143 -9.99 9.05 13.56
N GLY A 144 -10.04 8.12 14.51
CA GLY A 144 -9.12 7.00 14.57
C GLY A 144 -9.32 5.97 13.46
N ILE A 145 -10.56 5.79 12.97
CA ILE A 145 -10.90 4.76 11.97
C ILE A 145 -10.84 5.32 10.55
N ALA A 146 -11.36 6.51 10.34
CA ALA A 146 -11.47 7.14 9.03
C ALA A 146 -11.08 8.62 9.10
N PRO A 147 -9.80 8.94 9.33
CA PRO A 147 -9.34 10.32 9.53
C PRO A 147 -9.63 11.23 8.35
N TYR A 148 -9.66 10.69 7.14
CA TYR A 148 -9.95 11.43 5.91
C TYR A 148 -11.38 11.96 5.81
N ILE A 149 -12.31 11.50 6.67
CA ILE A 149 -13.68 12.04 6.75
C ILE A 149 -13.69 13.39 7.46
N TYR A 150 -12.77 13.62 8.38
CA TYR A 150 -12.78 14.78 9.29
C TYR A 150 -11.66 15.78 9.07
N ASP A 151 -10.65 15.43 8.29
CA ASP A 151 -9.48 16.28 8.01
C ASP A 151 -9.32 16.45 6.50
N ASP A 152 -9.70 17.59 5.97
CA ASP A 152 -9.58 17.93 4.55
C ASP A 152 -8.13 17.88 4.06
N GLN A 153 -7.17 18.03 4.98
CA GLN A 153 -5.73 17.98 4.69
C GLN A 153 -5.13 16.59 4.86
N TYR A 154 -5.93 15.62 5.28
CA TYR A 154 -5.41 14.29 5.61
C TYR A 154 -4.67 13.64 4.43
N LEU A 155 -5.26 13.62 3.24
CA LEU A 155 -4.65 13.00 2.06
C LEU A 155 -3.33 13.66 1.68
N TYR A 156 -3.23 14.98 1.78
CA TYR A 156 -1.99 15.72 1.51
C TYR A 156 -0.90 15.42 2.53
N LYS A 157 -1.27 15.38 3.81
CA LYS A 157 -0.34 15.02 4.89
C LYS A 157 0.17 13.59 4.72
N ARG A 158 -0.74 12.68 4.39
CA ARG A 158 -0.41 11.27 4.17
C ARG A 158 0.46 11.08 2.93
N ALA A 159 0.13 11.72 1.83
CA ALA A 159 0.94 11.72 0.61
C ALA A 159 2.36 12.25 0.85
N LYS A 160 2.48 13.36 1.58
CA LYS A 160 3.79 13.92 1.96
C LYS A 160 4.60 12.94 2.83
N PHE A 161 3.93 12.29 3.80
CA PHE A 161 4.56 11.26 4.63
C PHE A 161 5.09 10.10 3.76
N ILE A 162 4.26 9.55 2.87
CA ILE A 162 4.63 8.45 1.98
C ILE A 162 5.82 8.84 1.09
N LYS A 163 5.78 10.01 0.45
CA LYS A 163 6.89 10.52 -0.37
C LYS A 163 8.18 10.64 0.43
N ASN A 164 8.12 11.23 1.60
CA ASN A 164 9.30 11.35 2.47
C ASN A 164 9.84 9.99 2.86
N LYS A 165 8.95 9.04 3.18
CA LYS A 165 9.35 7.70 3.59
C LYS A 165 10.01 6.94 2.45
N ILE A 166 9.45 7.00 1.24
CA ILE A 166 10.03 6.36 0.05
C ILE A 166 11.39 6.95 -0.29
N ASN A 167 11.53 8.27 -0.24
CA ASN A 167 12.80 8.94 -0.52
C ASN A 167 13.90 8.63 0.51
N ASN A 168 13.51 8.25 1.72
CA ASN A 168 14.42 7.89 2.80
C ASN A 168 14.63 6.37 2.93
N ILE A 169 13.90 5.55 2.16
CA ILE A 169 14.21 4.13 2.06
C ILE A 169 15.55 4.04 1.34
N ASN A 170 16.56 3.60 2.06
CA ASN A 170 17.85 3.32 1.49
C ASN A 170 17.70 2.05 0.64
N PHE A 171 17.36 2.22 -0.63
CA PHE A 171 17.29 1.09 -1.59
C PHE A 171 18.67 0.51 -1.90
N ASP A 172 19.72 1.04 -1.27
CA ASP A 172 21.10 0.57 -1.31
C ASP A 172 21.37 -0.61 -0.37
N GLU A 173 20.38 -1.17 0.31
CA GLU A 173 20.50 -2.52 0.87
C GLU A 173 20.55 -3.52 -0.31
N PHE A 174 21.73 -3.65 -0.85
CA PHE A 174 22.06 -4.62 -1.88
C PHE A 174 21.75 -6.02 -1.38
N LEU A 175 20.91 -6.75 -2.08
CA LEU A 175 20.76 -8.17 -1.86
C LEU A 175 21.99 -8.85 -2.46
N PHE A 176 22.87 -9.28 -1.60
CA PHE A 176 24.02 -10.09 -1.99
C PHE A 176 23.60 -11.55 -2.08
N SER A 177 23.70 -12.15 -3.24
CA SER A 177 23.68 -13.61 -3.36
C SER A 177 25.03 -14.10 -3.86
N LYS A 178 25.60 -15.04 -3.16
CA LYS A 178 26.83 -15.69 -3.57
C LYS A 178 26.48 -17.10 -4.08
N ASN A 179 26.60 -17.30 -5.38
CA ASN A 179 26.57 -18.63 -5.99
C ASN A 179 27.90 -18.87 -6.65
N ASN A 180 28.64 -19.91 -6.17
CA ASN A 180 29.81 -20.47 -6.82
C ASN A 180 30.82 -19.43 -7.39
N ASP A 181 31.39 -18.60 -6.51
CA ASP A 181 32.41 -17.58 -6.85
C ASP A 181 31.92 -16.36 -7.67
N GLU A 182 30.67 -16.25 -8.01
CA GLU A 182 30.09 -15.02 -8.55
C GLU A 182 29.28 -14.24 -7.47
N LEU A 183 29.66 -12.98 -7.26
CA LEU A 183 28.97 -12.06 -6.42
C LEU A 183 27.96 -11.28 -7.28
N THR A 184 26.67 -11.56 -7.13
CA THR A 184 25.63 -10.78 -7.82
C THR A 184 25.11 -9.70 -6.88
N ILE A 185 25.31 -8.44 -7.25
CA ILE A 185 24.78 -7.28 -6.55
C ILE A 185 23.54 -6.80 -7.32
N LYS A 186 22.37 -6.93 -6.73
CA LYS A 186 21.12 -6.40 -7.31
C LYS A 186 20.68 -5.15 -6.55
N GLY A 187 20.73 -4.00 -7.19
CA GLY A 187 20.14 -2.79 -6.67
C GLY A 187 18.63 -2.71 -7.00
N PHE A 188 17.84 -2.11 -6.13
CA PHE A 188 16.39 -2.10 -6.22
C PHE A 188 15.81 -1.19 -7.31
N LEU A 189 16.54 -0.14 -7.71
CA LEU A 189 16.09 0.84 -8.71
C LEU A 189 17.24 1.18 -9.67
N ASN A 190 17.04 0.88 -10.94
CA ASN A 190 17.94 1.29 -12.06
C ASN A 190 19.36 0.78 -12.02
N SER A 191 19.66 -0.29 -11.31
CA SER A 191 20.99 -0.85 -11.37
C SER A 191 21.19 -1.69 -12.63
N THR A 192 21.96 -1.20 -13.55
CA THR A 192 22.78 -2.05 -14.41
C THR A 192 23.61 -2.96 -13.51
N PRO A 193 23.65 -4.28 -13.72
CA PRO A 193 24.49 -5.16 -12.93
C PRO A 193 25.96 -4.70 -13.06
N ILE A 194 26.55 -4.32 -11.93
CA ILE A 194 27.98 -4.06 -11.88
C ILE A 194 28.66 -5.44 -11.76
N LYS A 195 29.32 -5.88 -12.82
CA LYS A 195 30.25 -7.00 -12.73
C LYS A 195 31.52 -6.48 -12.07
N ILE A 196 31.85 -7.03 -10.91
CA ILE A 196 33.17 -6.88 -10.27
C ILE A 196 34.05 -8.06 -10.69
#